data_20bac93dd6bf8e34f7d6dd04ee5abd1a
#
_entry.id   20bac93dd6bf8e34f7d6dd04ee5abd1a
#
_cell.length_a   1.000
_cell.length_b   1.000
_cell.length_c   1.000
_cell.angle_alpha   90.00
_cell.angle_beta   90.00
_cell.angle_gamma   90.00
#
_symmetry.space_group_name_H-M   'P 1'
#
loop_
_entity.id
_entity.type
_entity.pdbx_description
1 polymer ?
#
loop_
_entity_poly.entity_id
_entity_poly.type
_entity_poly.pdbx_seq_one_letter_code
_entity_poly.pdbx_strand_id
1 'polypeptide(L)'
;MQFTYDDFCGADIFEIKDETYNYLIKARRHKIDDEIYFRNLKDENLYLYKINFIDKKKAILNLILCEEKIVLNKKKLHLGWCIIDPKIIEKYIASLNEMGIEKITFIYAEYSQKNFKINIEKLEKILINSSSQCGRSNIMKLEICKNLEQFLRENSDTYFLDFSTVCIDNKKDEIKTLVIGCEGGFSNNEREIFNKDFVVGFNSNLILRSETAIIAASSKIII
;
A
#
# COMPACT_ATOMS: atom_id res chain seq x y z
N MET A 1 -12.64 8.02 -6.61
CA MET A 1 -13.94 8.17 -5.90
C MET A 1 -13.87 7.33 -4.64
N GLN A 2 -14.21 7.91 -3.48
CA GLN A 2 -14.25 7.20 -2.20
C GLN A 2 -15.35 6.15 -2.20
N PHE A 3 -15.15 5.06 -1.45
CA PHE A 3 -16.12 3.98 -1.27
C PHE A 3 -16.08 3.44 0.15
N THR A 4 -17.10 2.70 0.54
CA THR A 4 -17.11 1.91 1.77
C THR A 4 -16.67 0.49 1.44
N TYR A 5 -15.71 -0.04 2.22
CA TYR A 5 -15.33 -1.44 2.10
C TYR A 5 -16.31 -2.31 2.89
N ASP A 6 -16.76 -3.39 2.26
CA ASP A 6 -17.45 -4.49 2.93
C ASP A 6 -17.29 -5.79 2.13
N ASP A 7 -16.86 -6.85 2.80
CA ASP A 7 -16.56 -8.15 2.21
C ASP A 7 -17.75 -8.81 1.50
N PHE A 8 -18.96 -8.44 1.87
CA PHE A 8 -20.20 -9.08 1.46
C PHE A 8 -21.00 -8.29 0.42
N CYS A 9 -20.52 -7.10 0.02
CA CYS A 9 -21.19 -6.37 -1.04
C CYS A 9 -21.04 -7.08 -2.39
N GLY A 10 -22.07 -6.94 -3.26
CA GLY A 10 -22.13 -7.54 -4.58
C GLY A 10 -23.50 -8.18 -4.89
N ALA A 11 -24.34 -8.44 -3.88
CA ALA A 11 -25.71 -8.95 -4.06
C ALA A 11 -26.71 -7.83 -4.33
N ASP A 12 -27.85 -8.13 -4.98
CA ASP A 12 -28.92 -7.16 -5.27
C ASP A 12 -29.49 -6.53 -3.99
N ILE A 13 -29.59 -7.33 -2.91
CA ILE A 13 -29.97 -6.87 -1.57
C ILE A 13 -28.82 -7.13 -0.63
N PHE A 14 -28.38 -6.10 0.05
CA PHE A 14 -27.22 -6.12 0.91
C PHE A 14 -27.56 -5.62 2.32
N GLU A 15 -27.34 -6.46 3.32
CA GLU A 15 -27.54 -6.11 4.74
C GLU A 15 -26.23 -5.68 5.37
N ILE A 16 -26.16 -4.45 5.85
CA ILE A 16 -25.06 -3.96 6.68
C ILE A 16 -25.40 -4.02 8.15
N LYS A 17 -24.44 -4.43 8.98
CA LYS A 17 -24.52 -4.53 10.44
C LYS A 17 -23.17 -4.25 11.08
N ASP A 18 -23.10 -4.33 12.39
CA ASP A 18 -21.89 -4.18 13.20
C ASP A 18 -21.05 -2.94 12.82
N GLU A 19 -19.83 -3.14 12.37
CA GLU A 19 -18.86 -2.07 12.12
C GLU A 19 -19.30 -1.17 10.96
N THR A 20 -19.71 -1.76 9.83
CA THR A 20 -20.19 -1.03 8.65
C THR A 20 -21.45 -0.22 8.96
N TYR A 21 -22.40 -0.80 9.70
CA TYR A 21 -23.60 -0.09 10.17
C TYR A 21 -23.24 1.09 11.07
N ASN A 22 -22.39 0.85 12.10
CA ASN A 22 -21.99 1.90 13.03
C ASN A 22 -21.28 3.05 12.31
N TYR A 23 -20.41 2.72 11.36
CA TYR A 23 -19.72 3.73 10.56
C TYR A 23 -20.69 4.56 9.72
N LEU A 24 -21.53 3.92 8.91
CA LEU A 24 -22.40 4.63 7.96
C LEU A 24 -23.58 5.32 8.66
N ILE A 25 -24.28 4.62 9.55
CA ILE A 25 -25.53 5.13 10.13
C ILE A 25 -25.28 5.97 11.38
N LYS A 26 -24.40 5.51 12.30
CA LYS A 26 -24.16 6.24 13.56
C LYS A 26 -23.17 7.38 13.41
N ALA A 27 -22.01 7.13 12.76
CA ALA A 27 -20.97 8.12 12.64
C ALA A 27 -21.20 9.07 11.47
N ARG A 28 -21.45 8.56 10.26
CA ARG A 28 -21.68 9.35 9.05
C ARG A 28 -23.12 9.87 8.92
N ARG A 29 -24.08 9.30 9.67
CA ARG A 29 -25.48 9.74 9.76
C ARG A 29 -26.24 9.64 8.44
N HIS A 30 -25.92 8.65 7.63
CA HIS A 30 -26.70 8.34 6.43
C HIS A 30 -28.15 7.99 6.76
N LYS A 31 -29.05 8.32 5.84
CA LYS A 31 -30.50 8.17 5.97
C LYS A 31 -31.03 7.24 4.88
N ILE A 32 -32.31 6.87 5.01
CA ILE A 32 -33.07 6.21 3.93
C ILE A 32 -32.99 7.09 2.69
N ASP A 33 -32.86 6.46 1.54
CA ASP A 33 -32.67 7.03 0.20
C ASP A 33 -31.25 7.55 -0.11
N ASP A 34 -30.31 7.59 0.84
CA ASP A 34 -28.93 7.93 0.54
C ASP A 34 -28.26 6.82 -0.32
N GLU A 35 -27.42 7.28 -1.25
CA GLU A 35 -26.66 6.42 -2.15
C GLU A 35 -25.21 6.33 -1.69
N ILE A 36 -24.65 5.11 -1.65
CA ILE A 36 -23.31 4.84 -1.13
C ILE A 36 -22.59 3.89 -2.07
N TYR A 37 -21.35 4.24 -2.42
CA TYR A 37 -20.46 3.35 -3.17
C TYR A 37 -19.77 2.36 -2.26
N PHE A 38 -19.72 1.09 -2.73
CA PHE A 38 -19.04 -0.01 -2.05
C PHE A 38 -18.06 -0.73 -2.97
N ARG A 39 -17.04 -1.34 -2.36
CA ARG A 39 -16.19 -2.37 -2.96
C ARG A 39 -15.93 -3.47 -1.95
N ASN A 40 -15.83 -4.71 -2.45
CA ASN A 40 -15.39 -5.87 -1.67
C ASN A 40 -13.87 -6.13 -1.80
N LEU A 41 -13.17 -5.45 -2.73
CA LEU A 41 -11.76 -5.60 -3.07
C LEU A 41 -11.37 -7.04 -3.47
N LYS A 42 -12.34 -7.89 -3.82
CA LYS A 42 -12.18 -9.25 -4.35
C LYS A 42 -12.34 -9.27 -5.86
N ASP A 43 -13.08 -8.30 -6.38
CA ASP A 43 -13.29 -8.06 -7.79
C ASP A 43 -13.01 -6.59 -8.14
N GLU A 44 -13.13 -6.24 -9.42
CA GLU A 44 -12.85 -4.89 -9.94
C GLU A 44 -14.09 -4.00 -9.99
N ASN A 45 -15.23 -4.48 -9.43
CA ASN A 45 -16.49 -3.76 -9.49
C ASN A 45 -16.60 -2.67 -8.43
N LEU A 46 -17.25 -1.60 -8.83
CA LEU A 46 -17.77 -0.54 -7.97
C LEU A 46 -19.29 -0.70 -7.91
N TYR A 47 -19.80 -0.87 -6.70
CA TYR A 47 -21.21 -1.09 -6.44
C TYR A 47 -21.85 0.17 -5.88
N LEU A 48 -22.92 0.66 -6.48
CA LEU A 48 -23.74 1.75 -5.93
C LEU A 48 -24.99 1.16 -5.30
N TYR A 49 -25.15 1.38 -4.01
CA TYR A 49 -26.32 0.95 -3.26
C TYR A 49 -27.11 2.13 -2.73
N LYS A 50 -28.43 1.95 -2.66
CA LYS A 50 -29.36 2.87 -2.02
C LYS A 50 -29.85 2.27 -0.70
N ILE A 51 -29.87 3.07 0.36
CA ILE A 51 -30.39 2.64 1.65
C ILE A 51 -31.92 2.61 1.57
N ASN A 52 -32.50 1.42 1.74
CA ASN A 52 -33.93 1.20 1.67
C ASN A 52 -34.60 1.10 3.04
N PHE A 53 -33.88 0.59 4.02
CA PHE A 53 -34.40 0.41 5.37
C PHE A 53 -33.31 0.56 6.41
N ILE A 54 -33.64 1.19 7.54
CA ILE A 54 -32.75 1.32 8.70
C ILE A 54 -33.49 0.89 9.97
N ASP A 55 -32.90 -0.03 10.71
CA ASP A 55 -33.34 -0.44 12.05
C ASP A 55 -32.25 -0.06 13.06
N LYS A 56 -32.44 -0.43 14.37
CA LYS A 56 -31.52 -0.09 15.46
C LYS A 56 -30.12 -0.71 15.34
N LYS A 57 -29.97 -1.83 14.61
CA LYS A 57 -28.73 -2.63 14.52
C LYS A 57 -28.30 -2.94 13.10
N LYS A 58 -29.13 -2.70 12.10
CA LYS A 58 -28.87 -3.04 10.71
C LYS A 58 -29.53 -2.07 9.73
N ALA A 59 -29.03 -2.05 8.52
CA ALA A 59 -29.70 -1.41 7.41
C ALA A 59 -29.69 -2.33 6.19
N ILE A 60 -30.72 -2.20 5.34
CA ILE A 60 -30.88 -2.96 4.10
C ILE A 60 -30.68 -1.99 2.95
N LEU A 61 -29.84 -2.35 2.01
CA LEU A 61 -29.48 -1.59 0.86
C LEU A 61 -29.84 -2.37 -0.40
N ASN A 62 -30.33 -1.69 -1.41
CA ASN A 62 -30.62 -2.26 -2.73
C ASN A 62 -29.56 -1.79 -3.73
N LEU A 63 -29.05 -2.69 -4.55
CA LEU A 63 -28.11 -2.39 -5.62
C LEU A 63 -28.80 -1.53 -6.69
N ILE A 64 -28.18 -0.41 -7.03
CA ILE A 64 -28.62 0.48 -8.13
C ILE A 64 -27.77 0.24 -9.36
N LEU A 65 -26.44 0.13 -9.18
CA LEU A 65 -25.49 0.01 -10.27
C LEU A 65 -24.31 -0.86 -9.84
N CYS A 66 -23.90 -1.73 -10.75
CA CYS A 66 -22.62 -2.47 -10.66
C CYS A 66 -21.85 -2.17 -11.94
N GLU A 67 -20.67 -1.59 -11.82
CA GLU A 67 -19.78 -1.29 -12.95
C GLU A 67 -18.37 -1.76 -12.67
N GLU A 68 -17.72 -2.36 -13.65
CA GLU A 68 -16.27 -2.58 -13.58
C GLU A 68 -15.56 -1.23 -13.61
N LYS A 69 -14.76 -0.95 -12.58
CA LYS A 69 -14.07 0.33 -12.47
C LYS A 69 -12.69 0.17 -11.84
N ILE A 70 -11.72 -0.01 -12.69
CA ILE A 70 -10.32 -0.16 -12.27
C ILE A 70 -9.72 1.22 -12.00
N VAL A 71 -9.20 1.40 -10.79
CA VAL A 71 -8.49 2.62 -10.35
C VAL A 71 -7.15 2.21 -9.77
N LEU A 72 -6.14 2.15 -10.62
CA LEU A 72 -4.78 1.77 -10.30
C LEU A 72 -3.79 2.73 -10.93
N ASN A 73 -2.58 2.81 -10.37
CA ASN A 73 -1.51 3.55 -11.04
C ASN A 73 -1.07 2.80 -12.31
N LYS A 74 -0.76 3.55 -13.38
CA LYS A 74 -0.26 2.98 -14.63
C LYS A 74 1.14 2.39 -14.47
N LYS A 75 1.98 3.06 -13.68
CA LYS A 75 3.35 2.61 -13.39
C LYS A 75 3.33 1.67 -12.19
N LYS A 76 3.89 0.50 -12.39
CA LYS A 76 4.02 -0.52 -11.34
C LYS A 76 5.37 -0.38 -10.66
N LEU A 77 5.37 -0.25 -9.33
CA LEU A 77 6.58 -0.20 -8.53
C LEU A 77 6.51 -1.23 -7.41
N HIS A 78 7.53 -2.08 -7.35
CA HIS A 78 7.78 -3.00 -6.26
C HIS A 78 8.87 -2.44 -5.35
N LEU A 79 8.58 -2.27 -4.07
CA LEU A 79 9.53 -1.79 -3.08
C LEU A 79 10.02 -2.95 -2.21
N GLY A 80 11.34 -3.14 -2.12
CA GLY A 80 11.98 -3.90 -1.07
C GLY A 80 12.27 -2.95 0.10
N TRP A 81 11.55 -3.08 1.20
CA TRP A 81 11.78 -2.23 2.38
C TRP A 81 12.47 -3.03 3.48
N CYS A 82 13.74 -2.70 3.73
CA CYS A 82 14.47 -3.29 4.84
C CYS A 82 13.77 -2.93 6.16
N ILE A 83 13.50 -3.94 6.99
CA ILE A 83 12.63 -3.81 8.16
C ILE A 83 13.19 -2.79 9.15
N ILE A 84 12.35 -1.84 9.52
CA ILE A 84 12.52 -0.84 10.57
C ILE A 84 11.46 -1.05 11.66
N ASP A 85 11.35 -0.14 12.63
CA ASP A 85 10.30 -0.23 13.66
C ASP A 85 8.91 -0.40 13.00
N PRO A 86 8.18 -1.49 13.33
CA PRO A 86 6.86 -1.76 12.78
C PRO A 86 5.85 -0.62 12.97
N LYS A 87 5.97 0.17 14.04
CA LYS A 87 5.10 1.34 14.27
C LYS A 87 5.33 2.44 13.24
N ILE A 88 6.57 2.59 12.78
CA ILE A 88 6.89 3.54 11.71
C ILE A 88 6.30 3.02 10.39
N ILE A 89 6.46 1.72 10.09
CA ILE A 89 5.85 1.10 8.90
C ILE A 89 4.34 1.31 8.89
N GLU A 90 3.64 1.02 10.00
CA GLU A 90 2.19 1.23 10.16
C GLU A 90 1.77 2.68 9.87
N LYS A 91 2.60 3.65 10.26
CA LYS A 91 2.33 5.08 10.05
C LYS A 91 2.42 5.50 8.58
N TYR A 92 3.36 4.93 7.82
CA TYR A 92 3.66 5.42 6.47
C TYR A 92 3.10 4.54 5.35
N ILE A 93 2.65 3.32 5.65
CA ILE A 93 2.20 2.37 4.63
C ILE A 93 0.94 2.84 3.88
N ALA A 94 0.05 3.59 4.55
CA ALA A 94 -1.13 4.19 3.93
C ALA A 94 -0.74 5.14 2.79
N SER A 95 0.25 6.02 3.03
CA SER A 95 0.73 6.97 2.03
C SER A 95 1.34 6.27 0.80
N LEU A 96 2.05 5.15 1.00
CA LEU A 96 2.58 4.35 -0.11
C LEU A 96 1.44 3.72 -0.94
N ASN A 97 0.37 3.25 -0.29
CA ASN A 97 -0.81 2.73 -0.97
C ASN A 97 -1.54 3.82 -1.77
N GLU A 98 -1.68 5.02 -1.22
CA GLU A 98 -2.29 6.20 -1.87
C GLU A 98 -1.50 6.65 -3.11
N MET A 99 -0.17 6.61 -3.05
CA MET A 99 0.69 6.89 -4.20
C MET A 99 0.59 5.82 -5.30
N GLY A 100 -0.03 4.66 -5.02
CA GLY A 100 -0.24 3.62 -6.00
C GLY A 100 0.89 2.59 -6.10
N ILE A 101 1.69 2.42 -5.06
CA ILE A 101 2.69 1.34 -5.01
C ILE A 101 1.99 -0.01 -5.19
N GLU A 102 2.54 -0.86 -6.07
CA GLU A 102 1.93 -2.16 -6.36
C GLU A 102 2.19 -3.18 -5.26
N LYS A 103 3.44 -3.23 -4.77
CA LYS A 103 3.90 -4.27 -3.85
C LYS A 103 4.99 -3.75 -2.92
N ILE A 104 4.98 -4.20 -1.67
CA ILE A 104 6.10 -4.08 -0.74
C ILE A 104 6.50 -5.47 -0.26
N THR A 105 7.81 -5.76 -0.35
CA THR A 105 8.43 -6.90 0.33
C THR A 105 9.27 -6.37 1.48
N PHE A 106 8.93 -6.74 2.71
CA PHE A 106 9.71 -6.42 3.91
C PHE A 106 10.90 -7.37 4.01
N ILE A 107 12.12 -6.83 4.07
CA ILE A 107 13.35 -7.61 4.02
C ILE A 107 14.06 -7.54 5.37
N TYR A 108 14.41 -8.69 5.95
CA TYR A 108 15.30 -8.74 7.10
C TYR A 108 16.75 -8.54 6.66
N ALA A 109 17.17 -7.27 6.52
CA ALA A 109 18.54 -6.89 6.20
C ALA A 109 19.50 -7.15 7.39
N GLU A 110 20.81 -7.09 7.16
CA GLU A 110 21.79 -7.34 8.23
C GLU A 110 21.62 -6.39 9.42
N TYR A 111 21.34 -5.11 9.16
CA TYR A 111 21.14 -4.10 10.20
C TYR A 111 19.68 -3.97 10.66
N SER A 112 18.74 -4.76 10.10
CA SER A 112 17.39 -4.83 10.62
C SER A 112 17.36 -5.52 12.00
N GLN A 113 16.57 -4.98 12.92
CA GLN A 113 16.39 -5.59 14.24
C GLN A 113 15.60 -6.90 14.11
N LYS A 114 16.25 -8.02 14.48
CA LYS A 114 15.68 -9.38 14.32
C LYS A 114 14.45 -9.67 15.17
N ASN A 115 14.23 -8.89 16.23
CA ASN A 115 13.04 -8.99 17.09
C ASN A 115 11.81 -8.26 16.53
N PHE A 116 11.96 -7.42 15.52
CA PHE A 116 10.85 -6.77 14.87
C PHE A 116 10.04 -7.76 14.05
N LYS A 117 8.73 -7.78 14.28
CA LYS A 117 7.79 -8.65 13.56
C LYS A 117 6.76 -7.80 12.85
N ILE A 118 6.61 -8.03 11.57
CA ILE A 118 5.59 -7.37 10.75
C ILE A 118 4.27 -8.11 10.92
N ASN A 119 3.23 -7.39 11.33
CA ASN A 119 1.87 -7.91 11.40
C ASN A 119 1.12 -7.58 10.09
N ILE A 120 1.15 -8.52 9.15
CA ILE A 120 0.53 -8.36 7.82
C ILE A 120 -0.96 -8.06 7.94
N GLU A 121 -1.72 -8.78 8.78
CA GLU A 121 -3.16 -8.56 8.95
C GLU A 121 -3.49 -7.14 9.41
N LYS A 122 -2.67 -6.59 10.30
CA LYS A 122 -2.84 -5.19 10.75
C LYS A 122 -2.56 -4.21 9.63
N LEU A 123 -1.49 -4.44 8.84
CA LEU A 123 -1.15 -3.60 7.70
C LEU A 123 -2.25 -3.66 6.62
N GLU A 124 -2.79 -4.83 6.32
CA GLU A 124 -3.90 -5.00 5.37
C GLU A 124 -5.14 -4.19 5.78
N LYS A 125 -5.49 -4.16 7.06
CA LYS A 125 -6.58 -3.29 7.55
C LYS A 125 -6.30 -1.80 7.29
N ILE A 126 -5.06 -1.36 7.48
CA ILE A 126 -4.66 0.02 7.16
C ILE A 126 -4.78 0.28 5.65
N LEU A 127 -4.36 -0.68 4.82
CA LEU A 127 -4.44 -0.57 3.36
C LEU A 127 -5.89 -0.52 2.85
N ILE A 128 -6.79 -1.33 3.41
CA ILE A 128 -8.21 -1.30 3.08
C ILE A 128 -8.80 0.09 3.35
N ASN A 129 -8.54 0.65 4.53
CA ASN A 129 -8.99 1.99 4.89
C ASN A 129 -8.41 3.07 3.96
N SER A 130 -7.12 2.99 3.64
CA SER A 130 -6.46 3.89 2.71
C SER A 130 -7.05 3.79 1.31
N SER A 131 -7.28 2.56 0.79
CA SER A 131 -7.89 2.34 -0.52
C SER A 131 -9.32 2.89 -0.59
N SER A 132 -10.11 2.71 0.49
CA SER A 132 -11.45 3.27 0.60
C SER A 132 -11.47 4.80 0.49
N GLN A 133 -10.47 5.46 1.07
CA GLN A 133 -10.35 6.92 1.05
C GLN A 133 -9.81 7.46 -0.28
N CYS A 134 -8.73 6.87 -0.83
CA CYS A 134 -8.14 7.34 -2.08
C CYS A 134 -8.87 6.83 -3.33
N GLY A 135 -9.75 5.83 -3.18
CA GLY A 135 -10.55 5.26 -4.26
C GLY A 135 -9.84 4.20 -5.09
N ARG A 136 -8.71 3.68 -4.62
CA ARG A 136 -7.96 2.60 -5.27
C ARG A 136 -8.78 1.32 -5.29
N SER A 137 -8.82 0.62 -6.45
CA SER A 137 -9.68 -0.57 -6.63
C SER A 137 -9.13 -1.86 -6.02
N ASN A 138 -7.89 -1.85 -5.54
CA ASN A 138 -7.27 -2.97 -4.80
C ASN A 138 -6.46 -2.44 -3.61
N ILE A 139 -5.83 -3.35 -2.86
CA ILE A 139 -4.81 -3.01 -1.87
C ILE A 139 -3.42 -3.35 -2.40
N MET A 140 -2.42 -2.65 -1.89
CA MET A 140 -1.00 -2.96 -2.14
C MET A 140 -0.66 -4.35 -1.63
N LYS A 141 0.09 -5.15 -2.42
CA LYS A 141 0.52 -6.48 -2.01
C LYS A 141 1.65 -6.40 -0.98
N LEU A 142 1.59 -7.24 0.04
CA LEU A 142 2.59 -7.31 1.10
C LEU A 142 3.23 -8.69 1.16
N GLU A 143 4.55 -8.72 1.27
CA GLU A 143 5.33 -9.95 1.45
C GLU A 143 6.44 -9.75 2.47
N ILE A 144 6.98 -10.86 2.99
CA ILE A 144 8.13 -10.86 3.89
C ILE A 144 9.20 -11.76 3.30
N CYS A 145 10.44 -11.28 3.30
CA CYS A 145 11.62 -11.99 2.80
C CYS A 145 12.66 -12.14 3.91
N LYS A 146 13.35 -13.28 3.96
CA LYS A 146 14.29 -13.62 5.02
C LYS A 146 15.55 -12.75 5.03
N ASN A 147 16.03 -12.37 3.86
CA ASN A 147 17.25 -11.59 3.67
C ASN A 147 17.31 -10.99 2.27
N LEU A 148 18.27 -10.12 2.06
CA LEU A 148 18.45 -9.43 0.79
C LEU A 148 18.85 -10.37 -0.36
N GLU A 149 19.66 -11.39 -0.10
CA GLU A 149 20.06 -12.36 -1.13
C GLU A 149 18.88 -13.14 -1.69
N GLN A 150 17.93 -13.57 -0.85
CA GLN A 150 16.70 -14.21 -1.30
C GLN A 150 15.89 -13.27 -2.18
N PHE A 151 15.74 -12.03 -1.74
CA PHE A 151 15.00 -11.01 -2.49
C PHE A 151 15.59 -10.81 -3.90
N LEU A 152 16.92 -10.71 -4.00
CA LEU A 152 17.61 -10.50 -5.28
C LEU A 152 17.54 -11.69 -6.22
N ARG A 153 17.51 -12.92 -5.69
CA ARG A 153 17.30 -14.12 -6.53
C ARG A 153 15.94 -14.11 -7.23
N GLU A 154 14.93 -13.53 -6.59
CA GLU A 154 13.57 -13.47 -7.11
C GLU A 154 13.33 -12.19 -7.95
N ASN A 155 14.22 -11.18 -7.84
CA ASN A 155 14.08 -9.86 -8.47
C ASN A 155 15.44 -9.38 -9.00
N SER A 156 15.85 -9.87 -10.18
CA SER A 156 17.19 -9.61 -10.75
C SER A 156 17.46 -8.14 -11.10
N ASP A 157 16.43 -7.42 -11.58
CA ASP A 157 16.55 -6.03 -12.06
C ASP A 157 16.23 -5.04 -10.93
N THR A 158 16.86 -5.25 -9.78
CA THR A 158 16.61 -4.46 -8.58
C THR A 158 17.56 -3.27 -8.48
N TYR A 159 16.99 -2.08 -8.36
CA TYR A 159 17.71 -0.88 -8.00
C TYR A 159 17.84 -0.76 -6.47
N PHE A 160 18.90 -0.08 -6.02
CA PHE A 160 19.18 0.18 -4.61
C PHE A 160 19.25 1.68 -4.38
N LEU A 161 18.52 2.16 -3.38
CA LEU A 161 18.65 3.53 -2.92
C LEU A 161 19.76 3.60 -1.86
N ASP A 162 20.92 4.10 -2.25
CA ASP A 162 22.07 4.28 -1.37
C ASP A 162 22.84 5.55 -1.78
N PHE A 163 24.00 5.80 -1.20
CA PHE A 163 24.87 6.88 -1.62
C PHE A 163 25.41 6.60 -3.03
N SER A 164 25.04 7.44 -3.98
CA SER A 164 25.43 7.32 -5.39
C SER A 164 25.49 8.68 -6.06
N THR A 165 26.38 8.82 -7.03
CA THR A 165 26.44 9.97 -7.93
C THR A 165 25.38 9.88 -9.05
N VAL A 166 24.78 8.71 -9.25
CA VAL A 166 23.68 8.52 -10.19
C VAL A 166 22.38 8.93 -9.50
N CYS A 167 21.79 10.04 -9.93
CA CYS A 167 20.55 10.52 -9.36
C CYS A 167 19.37 9.63 -9.76
N ILE A 168 18.49 9.33 -8.80
CA ILE A 168 17.26 8.55 -9.02
C ILE A 168 16.39 9.15 -10.13
N ASP A 169 16.38 10.48 -10.27
CA ASP A 169 15.61 11.18 -11.31
C ASP A 169 16.02 10.77 -12.72
N ASN A 170 17.30 10.42 -12.93
CA ASN A 170 17.83 9.99 -14.23
C ASN A 170 17.45 8.55 -14.58
N LYS A 171 17.00 7.76 -13.60
CA LYS A 171 16.69 6.34 -13.73
C LYS A 171 15.21 6.01 -13.41
N LYS A 172 14.43 7.01 -13.04
CA LYS A 172 13.05 6.82 -12.55
C LYS A 172 12.18 6.00 -13.51
N ASP A 173 12.36 6.13 -14.83
CA ASP A 173 11.54 5.42 -15.82
C ASP A 173 11.96 3.95 -16.02
N GLU A 174 13.20 3.63 -15.66
CA GLU A 174 13.74 2.27 -15.71
C GLU A 174 13.41 1.47 -14.45
N ILE A 175 13.24 2.16 -13.29
CA ILE A 175 13.06 1.52 -11.99
C ILE A 175 11.68 0.87 -11.91
N LYS A 176 11.66 -0.46 -11.82
CA LYS A 176 10.47 -1.28 -11.52
C LYS A 176 10.54 -1.88 -10.12
N THR A 177 11.74 -2.14 -9.62
CA THR A 177 11.99 -2.65 -8.27
C THR A 177 13.08 -1.80 -7.62
N LEU A 178 12.79 -1.30 -6.40
CA LEU A 178 13.73 -0.48 -5.64
C LEU A 178 13.82 -0.98 -4.21
N VAL A 179 15.05 -1.21 -3.72
CA VAL A 179 15.31 -1.55 -2.32
C VAL A 179 15.74 -0.32 -1.54
N ILE A 180 15.14 -0.14 -0.36
CA ILE A 180 15.46 0.92 0.59
C ILE A 180 15.97 0.30 1.88
N GLY A 181 17.14 0.76 2.36
CA GLY A 181 17.78 0.30 3.59
C GLY A 181 16.99 0.63 4.85
N CYS A 182 17.31 -0.07 5.96
CA CYS A 182 16.85 0.31 7.31
C CYS A 182 17.59 1.56 7.81
N GLU A 183 17.44 1.95 9.08
CA GLU A 183 18.07 3.15 9.64
C GLU A 183 19.59 3.13 9.57
N GLY A 184 20.20 1.94 9.64
CA GLY A 184 21.66 1.74 9.48
C GLY A 184 22.13 1.64 8.02
N GLY A 185 21.19 1.74 7.06
CA GLY A 185 21.47 1.52 5.64
C GLY A 185 21.77 0.06 5.32
N PHE A 186 22.71 -0.17 4.43
CA PHE A 186 23.19 -1.51 4.03
C PHE A 186 24.56 -1.78 4.61
N SER A 187 24.84 -3.03 4.97
CA SER A 187 26.17 -3.46 5.39
C SER A 187 27.16 -3.50 4.22
N ASN A 188 28.45 -3.63 4.53
CA ASN A 188 29.45 -3.80 3.48
C ASN A 188 29.24 -5.08 2.68
N ASN A 189 28.88 -6.18 3.35
CA ASN A 189 28.58 -7.45 2.69
C ASN A 189 27.37 -7.32 1.74
N GLU A 190 26.33 -6.62 2.18
CA GLU A 190 25.15 -6.35 1.34
C GLU A 190 25.52 -5.47 0.14
N ARG A 191 26.37 -4.47 0.29
CA ARG A 191 26.84 -3.63 -0.83
C ARG A 191 27.72 -4.39 -1.83
N GLU A 192 28.41 -5.45 -1.42
CA GLU A 192 29.21 -6.29 -2.31
C GLU A 192 28.34 -7.10 -3.30
N ILE A 193 27.12 -7.43 -2.91
CA ILE A 193 26.18 -8.16 -3.80
C ILE A 193 25.38 -7.24 -4.70
N PHE A 194 25.48 -5.91 -4.55
CA PHE A 194 24.79 -4.97 -5.42
C PHE A 194 25.42 -4.95 -6.83
N ASN A 195 24.57 -4.94 -7.86
CA ASN A 195 25.04 -4.50 -9.15
C ASN A 195 25.20 -2.98 -9.10
N LYS A 196 26.43 -2.50 -9.27
CA LYS A 196 26.79 -1.08 -9.16
C LYS A 196 26.04 -0.19 -10.16
N ASP A 197 25.64 -0.73 -11.32
CA ASP A 197 24.90 0.00 -12.33
C ASP A 197 23.44 0.30 -11.90
N PHE A 198 22.96 -0.41 -10.86
CA PHE A 198 21.62 -0.25 -10.31
C PHE A 198 21.60 0.48 -8.95
N VAL A 199 22.69 1.15 -8.58
CA VAL A 199 22.71 1.97 -7.36
C VAL A 199 22.39 3.42 -7.71
N VAL A 200 21.34 3.95 -7.08
CA VAL A 200 20.88 5.34 -7.27
C VAL A 200 20.84 6.08 -5.94
N GLY A 201 20.99 7.41 -6.00
CA GLY A 201 20.94 8.27 -4.83
C GLY A 201 20.04 9.48 -5.05
N PHE A 202 19.82 10.24 -4.00
CA PHE A 202 19.21 11.56 -4.09
C PHE A 202 20.27 12.63 -4.37
N ASN A 203 19.92 13.63 -5.16
CA ASN A 203 20.72 14.84 -5.29
C ASN A 203 20.52 15.74 -4.05
N SER A 204 21.07 15.31 -2.92
CA SER A 204 20.93 15.98 -1.63
C SER A 204 22.15 15.70 -0.75
N ASN A 205 22.58 16.71 0.00
CA ASN A 205 23.62 16.57 1.01
C ASN A 205 23.08 16.07 2.37
N LEU A 206 21.74 15.89 2.48
CA LEU A 206 21.10 15.44 3.71
C LEU A 206 20.84 13.93 3.64
N ILE A 207 21.07 13.25 4.75
CA ILE A 207 20.77 11.83 4.91
C ILE A 207 19.31 11.74 5.37
N LEU A 208 18.50 11.03 4.57
CA LEU A 208 17.10 10.77 4.90
C LEU A 208 16.99 9.52 5.76
N ARG A 209 16.05 9.52 6.71
CA ARG A 209 15.63 8.29 7.38
C ARG A 209 14.94 7.35 6.40
N SER A 210 14.93 6.05 6.70
CA SER A 210 14.34 5.01 5.84
C SER A 210 12.91 5.35 5.40
N GLU A 211 12.04 5.75 6.34
CA GLU A 211 10.65 6.13 6.06
C GLU A 211 10.52 7.39 5.18
N THR A 212 11.42 8.34 5.33
CA THR A 212 11.44 9.54 4.48
C THR A 212 11.99 9.20 3.09
N ALA A 213 13.01 8.36 3.04
CA ALA A 213 13.64 7.93 1.81
C ALA A 213 12.68 7.15 0.92
N ILE A 214 11.91 6.20 1.50
CA ILE A 214 10.94 5.42 0.73
C ILE A 214 9.83 6.28 0.15
N ILE A 215 9.30 7.24 0.90
CA ILE A 215 8.27 8.19 0.43
C ILE A 215 8.84 9.07 -0.69
N ALA A 216 10.03 9.66 -0.48
CA ALA A 216 10.64 10.54 -1.48
C ALA A 216 10.97 9.80 -2.78
N ALA A 217 11.54 8.60 -2.69
CA ALA A 217 11.84 7.77 -3.86
C ALA A 217 10.57 7.35 -4.60
N SER A 218 9.56 6.90 -3.87
CA SER A 218 8.27 6.51 -4.44
C SER A 218 7.60 7.66 -5.19
N SER A 219 7.59 8.86 -4.59
CA SER A 219 7.03 10.05 -5.24
C SER A 219 7.75 10.38 -6.54
N LYS A 220 9.08 10.37 -6.56
CA LYS A 220 9.88 10.65 -7.78
C LYS A 220 9.66 9.65 -8.90
N ILE A 221 9.40 8.38 -8.55
CA ILE A 221 9.25 7.31 -9.54
C ILE A 221 7.81 7.25 -10.06
N ILE A 222 6.82 7.43 -9.17
CA ILE A 222 5.41 7.16 -9.48
C ILE A 222 4.65 8.40 -9.93
N ILE A 223 4.94 9.55 -9.35
CA ILE A 223 4.29 10.83 -9.61
C ILE A 223 5.18 11.69 -10.50
#